data_689443f97d341088a83b9179bd3cd2e1
#
_entry.id   689443f97d341088a83b9179bd3cd2e1
#
_cell.length_a   1.000
_cell.length_b   1.000
_cell.length_c   1.000
_cell.angle_alpha   90.00
_cell.angle_beta   90.00
_cell.angle_gamma   90.00
#
_symmetry.space_group_name_H-M   'P 1'
#
loop_
_entity.id
_entity.type
_entity.pdbx_description
1 polymer ?
#
loop_
_entity_poly.entity_id
_entity_poly.type
_entity_poly.pdbx_seq_one_letter_code
_entity_poly.pdbx_strand_id
1 'polypeptide(L)'
;MPALESDTDLRTLLLEFEETTHELSRRRRERGMEFYVPNRTQLAVHQATARTILLVAGNRAGKSTAGAMELCFHLTRNYPDYVAPNRRFTKPIKAVVVATEYPIIDRVIEPKLMSYLPKDAIRKIRRTPQGFISKLVCTDGSTVDFLSNEMDDLAFESADWDFYWGDEPQKKTKFFAIQRGLVDRRCQTLLTFTPLTEPWI
;
A
#
# COMPACT_ATOMS: atom_id res chain seq x y z
N MET A 1 -15.65 16.50 -39.74
CA MET A 1 -14.60 15.49 -39.52
C MET A 1 -13.78 15.40 -40.77
N PRO A 2 -12.47 15.61 -40.77
CA PRO A 2 -11.65 15.39 -41.97
C PRO A 2 -11.68 13.90 -42.28
N ALA A 3 -11.96 13.55 -43.51
CA ALA A 3 -11.91 12.20 -44.03
C ALA A 3 -10.43 11.74 -44.03
N LEU A 4 -10.17 10.53 -43.59
CA LEU A 4 -8.85 9.90 -43.74
C LEU A 4 -8.66 9.63 -45.25
N GLU A 5 -7.79 10.41 -45.90
CA GLU A 5 -7.70 10.43 -47.37
C GLU A 5 -6.70 9.41 -47.93
N SER A 6 -5.94 8.67 -47.10
CA SER A 6 -5.00 7.66 -47.57
C SER A 6 -4.72 6.51 -46.59
N ASP A 7 -4.36 5.33 -47.13
CA ASP A 7 -3.91 4.15 -46.39
C ASP A 7 -2.63 4.47 -45.55
N THR A 8 -1.85 5.46 -45.99
CA THR A 8 -0.66 5.98 -45.31
C THR A 8 -1.02 6.70 -44.00
N ASP A 9 -2.08 7.51 -43.99
CA ASP A 9 -2.54 8.25 -42.82
C ASP A 9 -3.06 7.28 -41.75
N LEU A 10 -3.77 6.24 -42.16
CA LEU A 10 -4.27 5.20 -41.26
C LEU A 10 -3.10 4.44 -40.59
N ARG A 11 -2.07 4.07 -41.35
CA ARG A 11 -0.88 3.40 -40.83
C ARG A 11 -0.14 4.27 -39.84
N THR A 12 0.04 5.56 -40.14
CA THR A 12 0.69 6.51 -39.24
C THR A 12 -0.07 6.62 -37.92
N LEU A 13 -1.41 6.76 -37.96
CA LEU A 13 -2.26 6.80 -36.77
C LEU A 13 -2.20 5.51 -35.94
N LEU A 14 -2.13 4.35 -36.59
CA LEU A 14 -1.97 3.07 -35.90
C LEU A 14 -0.63 2.98 -35.17
N LEU A 15 0.46 3.39 -35.79
CA LEU A 15 1.79 3.42 -35.17
C LEU A 15 1.84 4.39 -33.96
N GLU A 16 1.30 5.59 -34.10
CA GLU A 16 1.20 6.55 -32.98
C GLU A 16 0.33 6.00 -31.83
N PHE A 17 -0.76 5.30 -32.16
CA PHE A 17 -1.61 4.65 -31.15
C PHE A 17 -0.85 3.54 -30.42
N GLU A 18 -0.11 2.69 -31.13
CA GLU A 18 0.71 1.63 -30.54
C GLU A 18 1.80 2.21 -29.63
N GLU A 19 2.55 3.22 -30.11
CA GLU A 19 3.58 3.90 -29.31
C GLU A 19 3.01 4.53 -28.04
N THR A 20 1.88 5.23 -28.16
CA THR A 20 1.18 5.85 -27.03
C THR A 20 0.72 4.78 -26.02
N THR A 21 0.17 3.68 -26.52
CA THR A 21 -0.29 2.56 -25.67
C THR A 21 0.88 1.90 -24.95
N HIS A 22 2.00 1.71 -25.61
CA HIS A 22 3.22 1.19 -25.02
C HIS A 22 3.77 2.12 -23.93
N GLU A 23 3.82 3.42 -24.19
CA GLU A 23 4.28 4.43 -23.23
C GLU A 23 3.36 4.51 -22.00
N LEU A 24 2.03 4.54 -22.18
CA LEU A 24 1.07 4.49 -21.07
C LEU A 24 1.23 3.21 -20.23
N SER A 25 1.43 2.08 -20.90
CA SER A 25 1.65 0.80 -20.22
C SER A 25 2.95 0.80 -19.42
N ARG A 26 4.01 1.41 -19.95
CA ARG A 26 5.29 1.60 -19.28
C ARG A 26 5.12 2.49 -18.05
N ARG A 27 4.51 3.69 -18.20
CA ARG A 27 4.25 4.62 -17.09
C ARG A 27 3.41 3.97 -15.99
N ARG A 28 2.39 3.20 -16.38
CA ARG A 28 1.54 2.49 -15.40
C ARG A 28 2.31 1.45 -14.59
N ARG A 29 3.30 0.77 -15.20
CA ARG A 29 4.17 -0.17 -14.47
C ARG A 29 5.21 0.51 -13.59
N GLU A 30 5.68 1.70 -13.97
CA GLU A 30 6.73 2.43 -13.25
C GLU A 30 6.16 3.34 -12.16
N ARG A 31 4.98 3.91 -12.39
CA ARG A 31 4.34 4.95 -11.56
C ARG A 31 2.86 4.68 -11.34
N GLY A 32 2.51 3.48 -10.96
CA GLY A 32 1.11 3.04 -10.82
C GLY A 32 0.26 3.93 -9.92
N MET A 33 0.87 4.57 -8.92
CA MET A 33 0.21 5.49 -8.01
C MET A 33 -0.46 6.68 -8.72
N GLU A 34 0.12 7.17 -9.83
CA GLU A 34 -0.42 8.29 -10.62
C GLU A 34 -1.73 7.92 -11.35
N PHE A 35 -1.98 6.62 -11.53
CA PHE A 35 -3.17 6.09 -12.20
C PHE A 35 -4.23 5.56 -11.23
N TYR A 36 -4.01 5.77 -9.94
CA TYR A 36 -4.96 5.31 -8.93
C TYR A 36 -6.17 6.24 -8.85
N VAL A 37 -7.35 5.64 -8.99
CA VAL A 37 -8.63 6.32 -8.77
C VAL A 37 -9.36 5.58 -7.65
N PRO A 38 -9.53 6.20 -6.48
CA PRO A 38 -10.19 5.56 -5.35
C PRO A 38 -11.68 5.35 -5.61
N ASN A 39 -12.20 4.18 -5.26
CA ASN A 39 -13.64 4.01 -5.14
C ASN A 39 -14.17 4.72 -3.89
N ARG A 40 -15.50 4.77 -3.71
CA ARG A 40 -16.16 5.48 -2.60
C ARG A 40 -15.62 5.05 -1.22
N THR A 41 -15.40 3.76 -1.01
CA THR A 41 -14.92 3.20 0.25
C THR A 41 -13.46 3.57 0.50
N GLN A 42 -12.62 3.49 -0.51
CA GLN A 42 -11.21 3.87 -0.45
C GLN A 42 -11.07 5.38 -0.22
N LEU A 43 -11.87 6.19 -0.91
CA LEU A 43 -11.87 7.63 -0.74
C LEU A 43 -12.23 8.02 0.70
N ALA A 44 -13.22 7.37 1.31
CA ALA A 44 -13.59 7.61 2.71
C ALA A 44 -12.42 7.31 3.68
N VAL A 45 -11.60 6.28 3.41
CA VAL A 45 -10.38 6.00 4.19
C VAL A 45 -9.36 7.13 4.03
N HIS A 46 -9.11 7.57 2.80
CA HIS A 46 -8.12 8.62 2.53
C HIS A 46 -8.52 9.99 3.11
N GLN A 47 -9.81 10.29 3.13
CA GLN A 47 -10.36 11.53 3.69
C GLN A 47 -10.51 11.50 5.21
N ALA A 48 -10.46 10.33 5.83
CA ALA A 48 -10.64 10.21 7.27
C ALA A 48 -9.56 10.99 8.03
N THR A 49 -9.97 11.73 9.06
CA THR A 49 -9.07 12.52 9.91
C THR A 49 -8.62 11.78 11.16
N ALA A 50 -9.23 10.62 11.45
CA ALA A 50 -8.91 9.79 12.60
C ALA A 50 -7.51 9.18 12.46
N ARG A 51 -6.83 9.04 13.59
CA ARG A 51 -5.50 8.40 13.64
C ARG A 51 -5.59 6.89 13.48
N THR A 52 -6.64 6.28 14.00
CA THR A 52 -6.93 4.87 13.83
C THR A 52 -8.17 4.72 12.96
N ILE A 53 -8.02 4.02 11.85
CA ILE A 53 -9.08 3.76 10.88
C ILE A 53 -9.31 2.26 10.82
N LEU A 54 -10.57 1.90 10.94
CA LEU A 54 -11.04 0.54 10.79
C LEU A 54 -11.89 0.44 9.51
N LEU A 55 -11.37 -0.24 8.50
CA LEU A 55 -12.07 -0.50 7.24
C LEU A 55 -12.62 -1.93 7.25
N VAL A 56 -13.88 -2.07 7.60
CA VAL A 56 -14.59 -3.35 7.57
C VAL A 56 -15.46 -3.40 6.33
N ALA A 57 -15.19 -4.35 5.44
CA ALA A 57 -15.96 -4.51 4.21
C ALA A 57 -15.86 -5.94 3.68
N GLY A 58 -16.79 -6.32 2.82
CA GLY A 58 -16.81 -7.63 2.17
C GLY A 58 -15.58 -7.87 1.26
N ASN A 59 -15.45 -9.10 0.80
CA ASN A 59 -14.41 -9.47 -0.16
C ASN A 59 -14.54 -8.64 -1.44
N ARG A 60 -13.42 -8.35 -2.09
CA ARG A 60 -13.31 -7.55 -3.34
C ARG A 60 -13.75 -6.09 -3.22
N ALA A 61 -14.02 -5.56 -2.02
CA ALA A 61 -14.34 -4.14 -1.81
C ALA A 61 -13.12 -3.20 -1.98
N GLY A 62 -11.93 -3.73 -2.22
CA GLY A 62 -10.71 -2.95 -2.42
C GLY A 62 -9.99 -2.57 -1.12
N LYS A 63 -10.22 -3.26 -0.01
CA LYS A 63 -9.60 -3.02 1.31
C LYS A 63 -8.07 -3.01 1.26
N SER A 64 -7.45 -4.10 0.80
CA SER A 64 -5.99 -4.20 0.70
C SER A 64 -5.40 -3.22 -0.31
N THR A 65 -6.19 -2.79 -1.32
CA THR A 65 -5.78 -1.71 -2.23
C THR A 65 -5.75 -0.36 -1.51
N ALA A 66 -6.74 -0.08 -0.65
CA ALA A 66 -6.73 1.13 0.18
C ALA A 66 -5.49 1.16 1.09
N GLY A 67 -5.17 0.03 1.76
CA GLY A 67 -3.98 -0.10 2.59
C GLY A 67 -2.68 0.11 1.83
N ALA A 68 -2.54 -0.52 0.67
CA ALA A 68 -1.37 -0.36 -0.19
C ALA A 68 -1.20 1.10 -0.65
N MET A 69 -2.30 1.79 -1.00
CA MET A 69 -2.25 3.19 -1.44
C MET A 69 -1.94 4.16 -0.29
N GLU A 70 -2.53 3.98 0.89
CA GLU A 70 -2.14 4.75 2.09
C GLU A 70 -0.64 4.61 2.35
N LEU A 71 -0.13 3.38 2.32
CA LEU A 71 1.29 3.12 2.49
C LEU A 71 2.12 3.81 1.39
N CYS A 72 1.73 3.74 0.12
CA CYS A 72 2.41 4.43 -0.99
C CYS A 72 2.44 5.96 -0.77
N PHE A 73 1.31 6.57 -0.39
CA PHE A 73 1.25 8.00 -0.10
C PHE A 73 2.22 8.39 1.02
N HIS A 74 2.27 7.61 2.09
CA HIS A 74 3.16 7.88 3.22
C HIS A 74 4.64 7.67 2.89
N LEU A 75 4.97 6.63 2.11
CA LEU A 75 6.36 6.34 1.71
C LEU A 75 6.92 7.37 0.73
N THR A 76 6.09 7.86 -0.19
CA THR A 76 6.51 8.83 -1.19
C THR A 76 6.30 10.28 -0.76
N ARG A 77 5.46 10.51 0.25
CA ARG A 77 4.94 11.84 0.65
C ARG A 77 4.28 12.60 -0.50
N ASN A 78 3.90 11.90 -1.55
CA ASN A 78 3.11 12.44 -2.64
C ASN A 78 1.62 12.21 -2.37
N TYR A 79 0.99 13.20 -1.73
CA TYR A 79 -0.39 13.11 -1.28
C TYR A 79 -1.33 13.83 -2.24
N PRO A 80 -2.32 13.12 -2.82
CA PRO A 80 -3.44 13.80 -3.48
C PRO A 80 -4.20 14.71 -2.51
N ASP A 81 -4.89 15.70 -3.06
CA ASP A 81 -5.62 16.71 -2.25
C ASP A 81 -6.67 16.09 -1.33
N TYR A 82 -7.25 14.96 -1.73
CA TYR A 82 -8.27 14.28 -0.94
C TYR A 82 -7.72 13.55 0.30
N VAL A 83 -6.41 13.38 0.45
CA VAL A 83 -5.84 12.80 1.68
C VAL A 83 -5.85 13.85 2.79
N ALA A 84 -6.42 13.48 3.95
CA ALA A 84 -6.56 14.38 5.09
C ALA A 84 -5.21 15.00 5.52
N PRO A 85 -5.09 16.34 5.61
CA PRO A 85 -3.82 17.01 5.87
C PRO A 85 -3.15 16.60 7.18
N ASN A 86 -3.94 16.36 8.23
CA ASN A 86 -3.44 15.95 9.55
C ASN A 86 -2.86 14.52 9.59
N ARG A 87 -3.01 13.76 8.51
CA ARG A 87 -2.44 12.43 8.35
C ARG A 87 -1.20 12.39 7.45
N ARG A 88 -0.83 13.50 6.85
CA ARG A 88 0.33 13.58 5.95
C ARG A 88 1.63 13.65 6.76
N PHE A 89 2.55 12.74 6.48
CA PHE A 89 3.90 12.79 7.03
C PHE A 89 4.76 13.77 6.23
N THR A 90 5.62 14.49 6.91
CA THR A 90 6.57 15.43 6.30
C THR A 90 8.02 14.92 6.32
N LYS A 91 8.26 13.81 7.02
CA LYS A 91 9.57 13.17 7.17
C LYS A 91 9.50 11.70 6.74
N PRO A 92 10.64 11.06 6.44
CA PRO A 92 10.70 9.61 6.24
C PRO A 92 10.09 8.86 7.42
N ILE A 93 9.38 7.78 7.11
CA ILE A 93 8.63 7.01 8.11
C ILE A 93 9.18 5.59 8.24
N LYS A 94 8.93 5.01 9.40
CA LYS A 94 9.02 3.57 9.63
C LYS A 94 7.60 3.01 9.64
N ALA A 95 7.26 2.18 8.68
CA ALA A 95 5.97 1.54 8.60
C ALA A 95 6.06 0.05 8.90
N VAL A 96 4.96 -0.53 9.33
CA VAL A 96 4.81 -1.98 9.44
C VAL A 96 3.52 -2.43 8.74
N VAL A 97 3.61 -3.54 8.04
CA VAL A 97 2.48 -4.24 7.44
C VAL A 97 2.39 -5.61 8.08
N VAL A 98 1.22 -5.95 8.61
CA VAL A 98 0.98 -7.22 9.28
C VAL A 98 -0.16 -7.95 8.58
N ALA A 99 0.10 -9.20 8.20
CA ALA A 99 -0.91 -10.10 7.66
C ALA A 99 -1.04 -11.37 8.52
N THR A 100 -2.03 -12.18 8.22
CA THR A 100 -2.26 -13.45 8.95
C THR A 100 -1.09 -14.42 8.76
N GLU A 101 -0.52 -14.48 7.56
CA GLU A 101 0.57 -15.38 7.21
C GLU A 101 1.43 -14.80 6.07
N TYR A 102 2.68 -15.26 5.92
CA TYR A 102 3.59 -14.81 4.86
C TYR A 102 3.07 -15.06 3.43
N PRO A 103 2.42 -16.18 3.10
CA PRO A 103 1.82 -16.38 1.79
C PRO A 103 0.80 -15.31 1.38
N ILE A 104 0.10 -14.68 2.32
CA ILE A 104 -0.80 -13.55 2.04
C ILE A 104 0.00 -12.30 1.68
N ILE A 105 1.11 -12.05 2.39
CA ILE A 105 2.01 -10.94 2.03
C ILE A 105 2.51 -11.11 0.60
N ASP A 106 2.99 -12.30 0.23
CA ASP A 106 3.55 -12.61 -1.09
C ASP A 106 2.51 -12.54 -2.22
N ARG A 107 1.32 -13.11 -1.99
CA ARG A 107 0.31 -13.23 -3.05
C ARG A 107 -0.58 -12.01 -3.20
N VAL A 108 -0.76 -11.23 -2.14
CA VAL A 108 -1.75 -10.14 -2.11
C VAL A 108 -1.11 -8.79 -1.85
N ILE A 109 -0.33 -8.65 -0.78
CA ILE A 109 0.16 -7.35 -0.31
C ILE A 109 1.31 -6.86 -1.19
N GLU A 110 2.36 -7.67 -1.35
CA GLU A 110 3.53 -7.30 -2.13
C GLU A 110 3.17 -6.95 -3.59
N PRO A 111 2.42 -7.78 -4.36
CA PRO A 111 2.06 -7.43 -5.73
C PRO A 111 1.25 -6.14 -5.82
N LYS A 112 0.32 -5.89 -4.88
CA LYS A 112 -0.44 -4.63 -4.86
C LYS A 112 0.47 -3.43 -4.58
N LEU A 113 1.30 -3.53 -3.54
CA LEU A 113 2.24 -2.46 -3.20
C LEU A 113 3.16 -2.15 -4.39
N MET A 114 3.74 -3.19 -5.00
CA MET A 114 4.66 -3.04 -6.14
C MET A 114 3.97 -2.54 -7.42
N SER A 115 2.66 -2.70 -7.55
CA SER A 115 1.90 -2.16 -8.68
C SER A 115 1.65 -0.65 -8.58
N TYR A 116 1.70 -0.09 -7.38
CA TYR A 116 1.45 1.33 -7.14
C TYR A 116 2.69 2.12 -6.75
N LEU A 117 3.59 1.54 -5.95
CA LEU A 117 4.79 2.23 -5.49
C LEU A 117 5.73 2.52 -6.68
N PRO A 118 6.12 3.80 -6.91
CA PRO A 118 7.08 4.14 -7.95
C PRO A 118 8.39 3.36 -7.78
N LYS A 119 8.89 2.79 -8.88
CA LYS A 119 10.10 1.95 -8.82
C LYS A 119 11.35 2.70 -8.38
N ASP A 120 11.44 3.98 -8.74
CA ASP A 120 12.52 4.89 -8.34
C ASP A 120 12.48 5.25 -6.84
N ALA A 121 11.34 5.05 -6.17
CA ALA A 121 11.24 5.17 -4.72
C ALA A 121 11.85 3.97 -3.97
N ILE A 122 12.12 2.86 -4.63
CA ILE A 122 12.62 1.63 -4.00
C ILE A 122 14.15 1.60 -4.06
N ARG A 123 14.81 1.62 -2.89
CA ARG A 123 16.25 1.47 -2.77
C ARG A 123 16.68 0.00 -2.61
N LYS A 124 15.97 -0.76 -1.77
CA LYS A 124 16.33 -2.14 -1.44
C LYS A 124 15.12 -2.93 -0.93
N ILE A 125 15.05 -4.18 -1.33
CA ILE A 125 14.13 -5.17 -0.79
C ILE A 125 14.97 -6.25 -0.10
N ARG A 126 14.61 -6.57 1.15
CA ARG A 126 15.16 -7.74 1.87
C ARG A 126 14.11 -8.83 1.89
N ARG A 127 14.57 -10.07 1.77
CA ARG A 127 13.71 -11.26 1.78
C ARG A 127 14.13 -12.22 2.88
N THR A 128 13.18 -13.04 3.34
CA THR A 128 13.45 -14.19 4.22
C THR A 128 14.20 -15.27 3.43
N PRO A 129 14.80 -16.29 4.10
CA PRO A 129 15.39 -17.44 3.41
C PRO A 129 14.42 -18.17 2.47
N GLN A 130 13.11 -18.11 2.76
CA GLN A 130 12.03 -18.70 1.94
C GLN A 130 11.62 -17.83 0.76
N GLY A 131 12.22 -16.62 0.59
CA GLY A 131 11.96 -15.72 -0.51
C GLY A 131 10.88 -14.65 -0.25
N PHE A 132 10.17 -14.70 0.87
CA PHE A 132 9.15 -13.69 1.22
C PHE A 132 9.77 -12.32 1.53
N ILE A 133 9.09 -11.25 1.15
CA ILE A 133 9.53 -9.90 1.52
C ILE A 133 9.48 -9.75 3.05
N SER A 134 10.58 -9.29 3.63
CA SER A 134 10.66 -9.00 5.07
C SER A 134 10.84 -7.51 5.37
N LYS A 135 11.52 -6.78 4.47
CA LYS A 135 11.72 -5.33 4.61
C LYS A 135 11.86 -4.66 3.26
N LEU A 136 11.20 -3.51 3.12
CA LEU A 136 11.40 -2.56 2.04
C LEU A 136 12.16 -1.33 2.58
N VAL A 137 13.11 -0.82 1.83
CA VAL A 137 13.83 0.42 2.12
C VAL A 137 13.65 1.36 0.94
N CYS A 138 13.13 2.55 1.19
CA CYS A 138 12.94 3.58 0.17
C CYS A 138 14.19 4.45 0.00
N THR A 139 14.27 5.15 -1.11
CA THR A 139 15.38 6.05 -1.45
C THR A 139 15.48 7.25 -0.52
N ASP A 140 14.35 7.69 0.03
CA ASP A 140 14.24 8.79 0.99
C ASP A 140 14.59 8.40 2.44
N GLY A 141 14.84 7.12 2.70
CA GLY A 141 15.11 6.56 4.03
C GLY A 141 13.89 5.96 4.73
N SER A 142 12.69 6.09 4.19
CA SER A 142 11.51 5.39 4.72
C SER A 142 11.69 3.88 4.64
N THR A 143 11.11 3.16 5.61
CA THR A 143 11.18 1.69 5.66
C THR A 143 9.83 1.07 5.94
N VAL A 144 9.64 -0.15 5.44
CA VAL A 144 8.47 -1.00 5.74
C VAL A 144 8.95 -2.35 6.23
N ASP A 145 8.53 -2.76 7.41
CA ASP A 145 8.69 -4.11 7.92
C ASP A 145 7.44 -4.93 7.59
N PHE A 146 7.62 -6.17 7.13
CA PHE A 146 6.51 -7.08 6.81
C PHE A 146 6.52 -8.22 7.82
N LEU A 147 5.45 -8.34 8.59
CA LEU A 147 5.31 -9.30 9.68
C LEU A 147 4.07 -10.17 9.46
N SER A 148 4.09 -11.38 10.00
CA SER A 148 2.94 -12.28 9.99
C SER A 148 2.58 -12.75 11.40
N ASN A 149 1.32 -13.18 11.60
CA ASN A 149 0.87 -13.76 12.87
C ASN A 149 1.62 -15.04 13.29
N GLU A 150 2.41 -15.62 12.38
CA GLU A 150 3.22 -16.81 12.64
C GLU A 150 4.55 -16.51 13.34
N MET A 151 4.97 -15.22 13.33
CA MET A 151 6.22 -14.79 13.98
C MET A 151 6.06 -14.74 15.51
N ASP A 152 7.20 -14.82 16.22
CA ASP A 152 7.23 -14.65 17.67
C ASP A 152 6.78 -13.25 18.09
N ASP A 153 6.18 -13.13 19.29
CA ASP A 153 5.70 -11.86 19.84
C ASP A 153 6.80 -10.80 19.95
N LEU A 154 8.04 -11.23 20.21
CA LEU A 154 9.24 -10.36 20.28
C LEU A 154 9.45 -9.55 18.99
N ALA A 155 9.06 -10.09 17.82
CA ALA A 155 9.19 -9.35 16.56
C ALA A 155 8.28 -8.11 16.51
N PHE A 156 7.24 -8.07 17.34
CA PHE A 156 6.25 -7.00 17.41
C PHE A 156 6.53 -6.01 18.53
N GLU A 157 7.39 -6.33 19.50
CA GLU A 157 7.63 -5.51 20.69
C GLU A 157 8.77 -4.50 20.54
N SER A 158 9.63 -4.66 19.55
CA SER A 158 10.95 -3.99 19.53
C SER A 158 11.07 -2.82 18.56
N ALA A 159 10.01 -2.36 17.92
CA ALA A 159 10.13 -1.34 16.90
C ALA A 159 9.16 -0.16 17.08
N ASP A 160 9.72 1.02 16.88
CA ASP A 160 9.00 2.29 16.81
C ASP A 160 8.48 2.52 15.39
N TRP A 161 7.19 2.32 15.13
CA TRP A 161 6.57 2.58 13.84
C TRP A 161 5.74 3.86 13.85
N ASP A 162 5.76 4.56 12.72
CA ASP A 162 4.97 5.78 12.48
C ASP A 162 3.63 5.44 11.81
N PHE A 163 3.59 4.34 11.04
CA PHE A 163 2.40 3.85 10.35
C PHE A 163 2.28 2.32 10.48
N TYR A 164 1.09 1.86 10.85
CA TYR A 164 0.74 0.44 10.96
C TYR A 164 -0.45 0.11 10.05
N TRP A 165 -0.25 -0.83 9.13
CA TRP A 165 -1.31 -1.43 8.34
C TRP A 165 -1.47 -2.90 8.68
N GLY A 166 -2.61 -3.25 9.30
CA GLY A 166 -3.03 -4.64 9.52
C GLY A 166 -4.02 -5.08 8.45
N ASP A 167 -3.60 -6.02 7.59
CA ASP A 167 -4.48 -6.61 6.56
C ASP A 167 -5.00 -7.96 7.07
N GLU A 168 -6.31 -8.04 7.23
CA GLU A 168 -7.06 -9.06 7.95
C GLU A 168 -6.75 -9.11 9.46
N PRO A 169 -7.63 -9.70 10.30
CA PRO A 169 -7.50 -9.66 11.75
C PRO A 169 -6.22 -10.34 12.24
N GLN A 170 -5.45 -9.65 13.07
CA GLN A 170 -4.32 -10.23 13.77
C GLN A 170 -4.80 -10.97 15.03
N LYS A 171 -3.99 -11.94 15.48
CA LYS A 171 -4.20 -12.54 16.81
C LYS A 171 -4.16 -11.44 17.88
N LYS A 172 -5.05 -11.53 18.87
CA LYS A 172 -5.20 -10.53 19.93
C LYS A 172 -3.87 -10.17 20.62
N THR A 173 -3.03 -11.17 20.90
CA THR A 173 -1.70 -10.95 21.50
C THR A 173 -0.80 -10.11 20.63
N LYS A 174 -0.73 -10.38 19.31
CA LYS A 174 0.05 -9.64 18.34
C LYS A 174 -0.42 -8.20 18.22
N PHE A 175 -1.73 -8.00 18.12
CA PHE A 175 -2.32 -6.67 18.07
C PHE A 175 -1.92 -5.83 19.28
N PHE A 176 -2.03 -6.36 20.51
CA PHE A 176 -1.61 -5.63 21.70
C PHE A 176 -0.11 -5.43 21.80
N ALA A 177 0.72 -6.36 21.33
CA ALA A 177 2.17 -6.18 21.27
C ALA A 177 2.52 -4.99 20.36
N ILE A 178 1.92 -4.91 19.18
CA ILE A 178 2.08 -3.77 18.27
C ILE A 178 1.60 -2.48 18.94
N GLN A 179 0.40 -2.47 19.51
CA GLN A 179 -0.17 -1.27 20.13
C GLN A 179 0.73 -0.66 21.23
N ARG A 180 1.43 -1.47 22.01
CA ARG A 180 2.40 -0.97 23.01
C ARG A 180 3.52 -0.15 22.37
N GLY A 181 4.08 -0.60 21.24
CA GLY A 181 5.12 0.14 20.51
C GLY A 181 4.62 1.40 19.78
N LEU A 182 3.29 1.52 19.58
CA LEU A 182 2.69 2.64 18.85
C LEU A 182 2.34 3.85 19.71
N VAL A 183 2.20 3.66 21.05
CA VAL A 183 1.69 4.69 21.98
C VAL A 183 2.62 5.90 22.02
N ASP A 184 3.92 5.68 22.10
CA ASP A 184 4.92 6.74 22.28
C ASP A 184 5.08 7.63 21.03
N ARG A 185 4.84 7.10 19.82
CA ARG A 185 5.05 7.81 18.54
C ARG A 185 3.81 8.41 17.92
N ARG A 186 2.65 8.28 18.55
CA ARG A 186 1.38 8.72 17.94
C ARG A 186 1.15 8.09 16.56
N CYS A 187 1.51 6.83 16.40
CA CYS A 187 1.39 6.08 15.15
C CYS A 187 0.00 6.18 14.52
N GLN A 188 -0.04 6.24 13.21
CA GLN A 188 -1.29 6.12 12.46
C GLN A 188 -1.55 4.64 12.16
N THR A 189 -2.78 4.20 12.36
CA THR A 189 -3.17 2.80 12.22
C THR A 189 -4.29 2.68 11.19
N LEU A 190 -4.11 1.77 10.23
CA LEU A 190 -5.15 1.33 9.31
C LEU A 190 -5.35 -0.17 9.46
N LEU A 191 -6.55 -0.58 9.83
CA LEU A 191 -6.95 -1.98 9.90
C LEU A 191 -7.95 -2.26 8.79
N THR A 192 -7.64 -3.22 7.93
CA THR A 192 -8.48 -3.61 6.79
C THR A 192 -8.87 -5.07 6.94
N PHE A 193 -10.14 -5.38 7.16
CA PHE A 193 -10.55 -6.77 7.32
C PHE A 193 -12.00 -7.08 6.93
N THR A 194 -12.23 -8.37 6.76
CA THR A 194 -13.54 -8.95 6.55
C THR A 194 -14.10 -9.44 7.88
N PRO A 195 -15.35 -9.16 8.26
CA PRO A 195 -15.88 -9.42 9.60
C PRO A 195 -16.25 -10.90 9.81
N LEU A 196 -15.33 -11.84 9.52
CA LEU A 196 -15.67 -13.26 9.47
C LEU A 196 -14.93 -14.17 10.48
N THR A 197 -13.82 -13.73 11.08
CA THR A 197 -12.92 -14.69 11.72
C THR A 197 -12.46 -14.40 13.14
N GLU A 198 -12.59 -13.17 13.64
CA GLU A 198 -12.04 -12.82 14.95
C GLU A 198 -13.09 -12.07 15.80
N PRO A 199 -13.76 -12.75 16.75
CA PRO A 199 -14.87 -12.18 17.54
C PRO A 199 -14.43 -11.12 18.58
N TRP A 200 -13.13 -10.89 18.74
CA TRP A 200 -12.60 -9.94 19.73
C TRP A 200 -12.43 -8.50 19.19
N ILE A 201 -12.65 -8.29 17.89
CA ILE A 201 -12.55 -6.98 17.21
C ILE A 201 -13.87 -6.22 17.22
#